data_2348a6f8809cef86f9728642c488f700
#
_entry.id   2348a6f8809cef86f9728642c488f700
#
_cell.length_a   1.000
_cell.length_b   1.000
_cell.length_c   1.000
_cell.angle_alpha   90.00
_cell.angle_beta   90.00
_cell.angle_gamma   90.00
#
_symmetry.space_group_name_H-M   'P 1'
#
loop_
_entity.id
_entity.type
_entity.pdbx_description
1 polymer ?
#
loop_
_entity_poly.entity_id
_entity_poly.type
_entity_poly.pdbx_seq_one_letter_code
_entity_poly.pdbx_strand_id
1 'polypeptide(L)'
;MKDSINTLNNELVDAKIALDKIFLDPNNPRFTSLKWADISDDQIADVTIQAATKRKLEEGFSINKLVDNIQINGYLPIDRVIVKQFAEDKYVVLEGNRRICAAKNIMEQYKSNHEQVEKTVVDSLREISCLVYTGSERQPSWVFQGLRHIIGIQEWPAYNKARLLVQLMEDENLSLTEVGKKFGLTAYGAGQWVRGYYAFMQAAEESDYTQEIDERAYPYLQEIFS
;
A
#
# COMPACT_ATOMS: atom_id res chain seq x y z
N MET A 1 -0.79 16.23 20.52
CA MET A 1 -0.73 14.77 20.29
C MET A 1 -2.10 14.09 20.18
N LYS A 2 -3.16 14.60 20.79
CA LYS A 2 -4.55 14.17 20.52
C LYS A 2 -5.11 14.69 19.20
N ASP A 3 -4.58 15.80 18.69
CA ASP A 3 -5.16 16.49 17.53
C ASP A 3 -4.85 15.84 16.17
N SER A 4 -3.68 15.24 16.00
CA SER A 4 -3.29 14.62 14.71
C SER A 4 -4.01 13.30 14.41
N ILE A 5 -4.33 12.49 15.43
CA ILE A 5 -5.11 11.26 15.26
C ILE A 5 -6.59 11.58 14.99
N ASN A 6 -7.12 12.63 15.62
CA ASN A 6 -8.46 13.13 15.35
C ASN A 6 -8.61 13.67 13.91
N THR A 7 -7.56 14.25 13.34
CA THR A 7 -7.60 14.80 11.98
C THR A 7 -7.82 13.71 10.94
N LEU A 8 -7.02 12.63 10.96
CA LEU A 8 -7.16 11.51 10.02
C LEU A 8 -8.52 10.81 10.11
N ASN A 9 -9.08 10.69 11.32
CA ASN A 9 -10.39 10.06 11.49
C ASN A 9 -11.51 10.91 10.91
N ASN A 10 -11.40 12.23 10.98
CA ASN A 10 -12.38 13.18 10.41
C ASN A 10 -12.28 13.28 8.87
N GLU A 11 -11.18 12.81 8.29
CA GLU A 11 -10.94 12.80 6.84
C GLU A 11 -11.34 11.48 6.16
N LEU A 12 -11.94 10.54 6.92
CA LEU A 12 -12.40 9.25 6.40
C LEU A 12 -13.93 9.21 6.40
N VAL A 13 -14.51 9.04 5.24
CA VAL A 13 -15.97 8.99 5.03
C VAL A 13 -16.38 7.58 4.58
N ASP A 14 -17.39 7.02 5.25
CA ASP A 14 -17.97 5.73 4.85
C ASP A 14 -18.66 5.82 3.49
N ALA A 15 -18.36 4.88 2.59
CA ALA A 15 -19.02 4.77 1.30
C ALA A 15 -19.09 3.33 0.82
N LYS A 16 -20.09 3.02 0.00
CA LYS A 16 -20.14 1.81 -0.83
C LYS A 16 -19.82 2.18 -2.25
N ILE A 17 -18.83 1.53 -2.82
CA ILE A 17 -18.29 1.86 -4.15
C ILE A 17 -18.31 0.60 -5.01
N ALA A 18 -18.87 0.71 -6.22
CA ALA A 18 -18.85 -0.37 -7.18
C ALA A 18 -17.39 -0.81 -7.49
N LEU A 19 -17.14 -2.11 -7.53
CA LEU A 19 -15.78 -2.65 -7.67
C LEU A 19 -15.08 -2.20 -8.97
N ASP A 20 -15.82 -1.96 -10.03
CA ASP A 20 -15.29 -1.47 -11.32
C ASP A 20 -14.77 -0.03 -11.25
N LYS A 21 -15.24 0.77 -10.28
CA LYS A 21 -14.80 2.14 -10.02
C LYS A 21 -13.58 2.21 -9.10
N ILE A 22 -13.15 1.09 -8.54
CA ILE A 22 -11.99 1.00 -7.65
C ILE A 22 -10.77 0.52 -8.46
N PHE A 23 -9.73 1.31 -8.49
CA PHE A 23 -8.48 1.05 -9.20
C PHE A 23 -7.38 0.64 -8.23
N LEU A 24 -6.55 -0.32 -8.67
CA LEU A 24 -5.36 -0.72 -7.92
C LEU A 24 -4.36 0.44 -7.89
N ASP A 25 -3.71 0.63 -6.74
CA ASP A 25 -2.66 1.64 -6.59
C ASP A 25 -1.35 1.15 -7.22
N PRO A 26 -0.91 1.73 -8.36
CA PRO A 26 0.36 1.38 -8.97
C PRO A 26 1.55 1.89 -8.15
N ASN A 27 1.35 2.92 -7.32
CA ASN A 27 2.36 3.54 -6.45
C ASN A 27 2.41 2.90 -5.06
N ASN A 28 1.89 1.67 -4.93
CA ASN A 28 1.82 0.99 -3.65
C ASN A 28 3.21 0.89 -3.00
N PRO A 29 3.38 1.37 -1.76
CA PRO A 29 4.67 1.32 -1.04
C PRO A 29 5.29 -0.07 -0.89
N ARG A 30 4.49 -1.14 -1.08
CA ARG A 30 4.99 -2.53 -1.08
C ARG A 30 5.69 -2.94 -2.37
N PHE A 31 5.53 -2.18 -3.44
CA PHE A 31 6.25 -2.44 -4.68
C PHE A 31 7.69 -1.93 -4.55
N THR A 32 8.56 -2.76 -4.00
CA THR A 32 9.97 -2.45 -3.80
C THR A 32 10.72 -2.57 -5.12
N SER A 33 10.87 -1.50 -5.82
CA SER A 33 11.78 -1.42 -6.97
C SER A 33 12.45 -0.06 -6.99
N LEU A 34 13.77 -0.04 -6.94
CA LEU A 34 14.58 1.16 -7.10
C LEU A 34 14.31 1.89 -8.44
N LYS A 35 13.69 1.19 -9.40
CA LYS A 35 13.40 1.69 -10.76
C LYS A 35 11.92 2.03 -10.99
N TRP A 36 11.09 2.01 -9.94
CA TRP A 36 9.68 2.32 -10.12
C TRP A 36 9.48 3.84 -10.17
N ALA A 37 9.08 4.33 -11.32
CA ALA A 37 8.66 5.73 -11.46
C ALA A 37 7.24 5.90 -10.90
N ASP A 38 6.99 7.00 -10.20
CA ASP A 38 5.65 7.34 -9.72
C ASP A 38 4.72 7.55 -10.91
N ILE A 39 3.57 6.87 -10.87
CA ILE A 39 2.50 6.99 -11.85
C ILE A 39 1.60 8.15 -11.43
N SER A 40 1.38 9.10 -12.32
CA SER A 40 0.50 10.25 -12.07
C SER A 40 -0.98 9.86 -12.04
N ASP A 41 -1.81 10.66 -11.38
CA ASP A 41 -3.23 10.36 -11.16
C ASP A 41 -3.99 10.16 -12.48
N ASP A 42 -3.68 10.91 -13.53
CA ASP A 42 -4.29 10.78 -14.87
C ASP A 42 -3.99 9.44 -15.56
N GLN A 43 -2.90 8.76 -15.16
CA GLN A 43 -2.47 7.49 -15.71
C GLN A 43 -2.97 6.27 -14.89
N ILE A 44 -3.44 6.46 -13.67
CA ILE A 44 -3.86 5.35 -12.80
C ILE A 44 -4.88 4.44 -13.49
N ALA A 45 -5.84 5.00 -14.22
CA ALA A 45 -6.89 4.24 -14.89
C ALA A 45 -6.45 3.59 -16.22
N ASP A 46 -5.20 3.75 -16.65
CA ASP A 46 -4.70 3.12 -17.87
C ASP A 46 -4.71 1.59 -17.74
N VAL A 47 -5.22 0.92 -18.78
CA VAL A 47 -5.41 -0.53 -18.80
C VAL A 47 -4.07 -1.27 -18.65
N THR A 48 -3.02 -0.76 -19.28
CA THR A 48 -1.69 -1.38 -19.23
C THR A 48 -1.09 -1.26 -17.84
N ILE A 49 -1.25 -0.09 -17.20
CA ILE A 49 -0.77 0.18 -15.84
C ILE A 49 -1.54 -0.70 -14.84
N GLN A 50 -2.87 -0.78 -14.96
CA GLN A 50 -3.67 -1.64 -14.09
C GLN A 50 -3.32 -3.12 -14.26
N ALA A 51 -3.10 -3.59 -15.49
CA ALA A 51 -2.68 -4.96 -15.74
C ALA A 51 -1.28 -5.26 -15.16
N ALA A 52 -0.33 -4.34 -15.28
CA ALA A 52 1.01 -4.47 -14.70
C ALA A 52 0.95 -4.48 -13.16
N THR A 53 0.14 -3.59 -12.56
CA THR A 53 -0.08 -3.52 -11.11
C THR A 53 -0.69 -4.81 -10.58
N LYS A 54 -1.71 -5.33 -11.26
CA LYS A 54 -2.37 -6.59 -10.94
C LYS A 54 -1.37 -7.75 -10.96
N ARG A 55 -0.59 -7.89 -12.04
CA ARG A 55 0.43 -8.93 -12.18
C ARG A 55 1.44 -8.89 -11.03
N LYS A 56 1.96 -7.72 -10.66
CA LYS A 56 2.85 -7.57 -9.51
C LYS A 56 2.24 -8.07 -8.20
N LEU A 57 0.96 -7.78 -7.98
CA LEU A 57 0.24 -8.26 -6.80
C LEU A 57 0.11 -9.77 -6.81
N GLU A 58 -0.23 -10.37 -7.95
CA GLU A 58 -0.40 -11.81 -8.10
C GLU A 58 0.91 -12.58 -7.89
N GLU A 59 2.00 -12.10 -8.47
CA GLU A 59 3.32 -12.74 -8.40
C GLU A 59 3.97 -12.60 -7.00
N GLY A 60 3.78 -11.46 -6.33
CA GLY A 60 4.54 -11.12 -5.12
C GLY A 60 3.79 -11.25 -3.80
N PHE A 61 2.43 -11.36 -3.79
CA PHE A 61 1.68 -11.08 -2.56
C PHE A 61 0.62 -12.11 -2.17
N SER A 62 0.74 -13.36 -2.61
CA SER A 62 -0.13 -14.48 -2.21
C SER A 62 -1.63 -14.18 -2.40
N ILE A 63 -2.02 -13.63 -3.54
CA ILE A 63 -3.41 -13.26 -3.84
C ILE A 63 -4.33 -14.47 -3.83
N ASN A 64 -3.86 -15.65 -4.26
CA ASN A 64 -4.65 -16.89 -4.32
C ASN A 64 -5.29 -17.25 -2.98
N LYS A 65 -4.57 -17.09 -1.85
CA LYS A 65 -5.14 -17.33 -0.53
C LYS A 65 -6.33 -16.41 -0.19
N LEU A 66 -6.31 -15.17 -0.71
CA LEU A 66 -7.44 -14.24 -0.53
C LEU A 66 -8.59 -14.59 -1.46
N VAL A 67 -8.29 -15.03 -2.69
CA VAL A 67 -9.30 -15.53 -3.62
C VAL A 67 -10.05 -16.71 -3.01
N ASP A 68 -9.31 -17.74 -2.53
CA ASP A 68 -9.90 -18.92 -1.88
C ASP A 68 -10.78 -18.53 -0.68
N ASN A 69 -10.28 -17.63 0.17
CA ASN A 69 -11.02 -17.17 1.34
C ASN A 69 -12.32 -16.42 0.95
N ILE A 70 -12.26 -15.53 -0.05
CA ILE A 70 -13.45 -14.80 -0.51
C ILE A 70 -14.44 -15.74 -1.20
N GLN A 71 -13.97 -16.74 -1.94
CA GLN A 71 -14.86 -17.74 -2.56
C GLN A 71 -15.60 -18.59 -1.53
N ILE A 72 -14.99 -18.89 -0.38
CA ILE A 72 -15.60 -19.66 0.69
C ILE A 72 -16.57 -18.82 1.54
N ASN A 73 -16.15 -17.61 1.91
CA ASN A 73 -16.82 -16.81 2.94
C ASN A 73 -17.58 -15.59 2.39
N GLY A 74 -17.49 -15.32 1.08
CA GLY A 74 -17.87 -14.03 0.53
C GLY A 74 -16.88 -12.91 0.89
N TYR A 75 -17.10 -11.72 0.36
CA TYR A 75 -16.32 -10.56 0.73
C TYR A 75 -16.77 -9.98 2.07
N LEU A 76 -16.01 -10.27 3.12
CA LEU A 76 -16.31 -9.78 4.46
C LEU A 76 -15.65 -8.40 4.69
N PRO A 77 -16.42 -7.36 5.09
CA PRO A 77 -15.90 -6.02 5.34
C PRO A 77 -15.22 -5.88 6.72
N ILE A 78 -14.58 -6.94 7.22
CA ILE A 78 -13.89 -6.95 8.52
C ILE A 78 -12.79 -5.90 8.55
N ASP A 79 -12.01 -5.86 7.46
CA ASP A 79 -10.97 -4.85 7.25
C ASP A 79 -11.38 -3.95 6.08
N ARG A 80 -11.82 -2.75 6.37
CA ARG A 80 -12.26 -1.81 5.33
C ARG A 80 -11.13 -1.43 4.39
N VAL A 81 -11.46 -1.31 3.12
CA VAL A 81 -10.56 -0.75 2.10
C VAL A 81 -10.56 0.76 2.23
N ILE A 82 -9.38 1.37 2.21
CA ILE A 82 -9.27 2.83 2.17
C ILE A 82 -8.97 3.24 0.73
N VAL A 83 -9.73 4.20 0.24
CA VAL A 83 -9.60 4.70 -1.14
C VAL A 83 -9.56 6.23 -1.16
N LYS A 84 -9.01 6.79 -2.24
CA LYS A 84 -9.04 8.22 -2.53
C LYS A 84 -9.64 8.42 -3.92
N GLN A 85 -10.51 9.39 -4.07
CA GLN A 85 -11.01 9.80 -5.37
C GLN A 85 -9.89 10.53 -6.13
N PHE A 86 -9.57 10.09 -7.35
CA PHE A 86 -8.55 10.71 -8.20
C PHE A 86 -9.12 11.31 -9.48
N ALA A 87 -10.33 10.89 -9.87
CA ALA A 87 -11.09 11.45 -11.00
C ALA A 87 -12.59 11.30 -10.73
N GLU A 88 -13.42 11.87 -11.57
CA GLU A 88 -14.88 11.74 -11.45
C GLU A 88 -15.25 10.25 -11.41
N ASP A 89 -15.89 9.86 -10.29
CA ASP A 89 -16.39 8.50 -10.04
C ASP A 89 -15.32 7.38 -10.14
N LYS A 90 -14.03 7.73 -9.92
CA LYS A 90 -12.90 6.80 -9.92
C LYS A 90 -12.09 6.93 -8.63
N TYR A 91 -11.80 5.78 -8.04
CA TYR A 91 -11.15 5.70 -6.74
C TYR A 91 -9.91 4.82 -6.81
N VAL A 92 -8.79 5.30 -6.27
CA VAL A 92 -7.56 4.51 -6.13
C VAL A 92 -7.45 3.96 -4.72
N VAL A 93 -7.00 2.72 -4.59
CA VAL A 93 -6.82 2.07 -3.30
C VAL A 93 -5.61 2.64 -2.57
N LEU A 94 -5.81 3.18 -1.38
CA LEU A 94 -4.74 3.58 -0.47
C LEU A 94 -4.31 2.41 0.43
N GLU A 95 -5.29 1.62 0.92
CA GLU A 95 -5.05 0.39 1.68
C GLU A 95 -6.08 -0.68 1.28
N GLY A 96 -5.59 -1.91 1.06
CA GLY A 96 -6.40 -3.04 0.66
C GLY A 96 -6.20 -3.51 -0.79
N ASN A 97 -5.12 -3.09 -1.46
CA ASN A 97 -4.81 -3.47 -2.85
C ASN A 97 -4.92 -4.98 -3.10
N ARG A 98 -4.39 -5.81 -2.19
CA ARG A 98 -4.47 -7.27 -2.31
C ARG A 98 -5.91 -7.77 -2.34
N ARG A 99 -6.78 -7.23 -1.47
CA ARG A 99 -8.20 -7.61 -1.38
C ARG A 99 -8.96 -7.20 -2.63
N ILE A 100 -8.73 -5.99 -3.12
CA ILE A 100 -9.34 -5.53 -4.37
C ILE A 100 -8.82 -6.31 -5.58
N CYS A 101 -7.54 -6.66 -5.62
CA CYS A 101 -6.97 -7.54 -6.64
C CYS A 101 -7.66 -8.91 -6.64
N ALA A 102 -7.80 -9.55 -5.47
CA ALA A 102 -8.51 -10.82 -5.34
C ALA A 102 -9.97 -10.72 -5.77
N ALA A 103 -10.68 -9.67 -5.36
CA ALA A 103 -12.06 -9.40 -5.77
C ALA A 103 -12.20 -9.26 -7.29
N LYS A 104 -11.29 -8.53 -7.92
CA LYS A 104 -11.27 -8.37 -9.39
C LYS A 104 -11.00 -9.71 -10.09
N ASN A 105 -10.09 -10.55 -9.57
CA ASN A 105 -9.82 -11.88 -10.12
C ASN A 105 -11.08 -12.76 -10.10
N ILE A 106 -11.81 -12.77 -9.00
CA ILE A 106 -13.05 -13.55 -8.88
C ILE A 106 -14.09 -13.04 -9.88
N MET A 107 -14.25 -11.74 -10.03
CA MET A 107 -15.19 -11.17 -11.01
C MET A 107 -14.78 -11.46 -12.45
N GLU A 108 -13.50 -11.54 -12.76
CA GLU A 108 -13.00 -11.95 -14.08
C GLU A 108 -13.24 -13.44 -14.33
N GLN A 109 -13.00 -14.30 -13.32
CA GLN A 109 -13.35 -15.73 -13.40
C GLN A 109 -14.84 -15.92 -13.68
N TYR A 110 -15.70 -15.21 -12.93
CA TYR A 110 -17.13 -15.24 -13.16
C TYR A 110 -17.54 -14.77 -14.56
N LYS A 111 -16.92 -13.72 -15.09
CA LYS A 111 -17.17 -13.25 -16.46
C LYS A 111 -16.75 -14.27 -17.51
N SER A 112 -15.67 -15.02 -17.26
CA SER A 112 -15.15 -16.04 -18.16
C SER A 112 -15.97 -17.34 -18.11
N ASN A 113 -16.42 -17.73 -16.91
CA ASN A 113 -17.25 -18.90 -16.68
C ASN A 113 -18.14 -18.68 -15.43
N HIS A 114 -19.42 -18.45 -15.65
CA HIS A 114 -20.40 -18.17 -14.59
C HIS A 114 -20.59 -19.33 -13.59
N GLU A 115 -20.25 -20.56 -13.96
CA GLU A 115 -20.42 -21.73 -13.10
C GLU A 115 -19.28 -21.89 -12.09
N GLN A 116 -18.16 -21.19 -12.26
CA GLN A 116 -17.00 -21.31 -11.38
C GLN A 116 -17.10 -20.51 -10.09
N VAL A 117 -18.03 -19.55 -10.00
CA VAL A 117 -18.16 -18.69 -8.83
C VAL A 117 -19.62 -18.61 -8.42
N GLU A 118 -19.89 -18.86 -7.15
CA GLU A 118 -21.25 -18.77 -6.61
C GLU A 118 -21.80 -17.35 -6.71
N LYS A 119 -23.09 -17.25 -7.05
CA LYS A 119 -23.77 -15.96 -7.19
C LYS A 119 -23.73 -15.11 -5.93
N THR A 120 -23.83 -15.73 -4.76
CA THR A 120 -23.73 -15.06 -3.45
C THR A 120 -22.39 -14.37 -3.26
N VAL A 121 -21.29 -14.98 -3.71
CA VAL A 121 -19.96 -14.38 -3.71
C VAL A 121 -19.91 -13.19 -4.66
N VAL A 122 -20.40 -13.37 -5.89
CA VAL A 122 -20.46 -12.29 -6.88
C VAL A 122 -21.26 -11.09 -6.36
N ASP A 123 -22.43 -11.34 -5.75
CA ASP A 123 -23.26 -10.28 -5.20
C ASP A 123 -22.55 -9.51 -4.07
N SER A 124 -21.72 -10.20 -3.26
CA SER A 124 -20.91 -9.56 -2.21
C SER A 124 -19.79 -8.67 -2.76
N LEU A 125 -19.39 -8.87 -4.02
CA LEU A 125 -18.30 -8.13 -4.68
C LEU A 125 -18.77 -6.96 -5.55
N ARG A 126 -20.09 -6.80 -5.76
CA ARG A 126 -20.60 -5.72 -6.62
C ARG A 126 -20.29 -4.34 -6.06
N GLU A 127 -20.46 -4.19 -4.76
CA GLU A 127 -20.17 -2.96 -4.03
C GLU A 127 -19.29 -3.26 -2.83
N ILE A 128 -18.20 -2.56 -2.72
CA ILE A 128 -17.22 -2.69 -1.65
C ILE A 128 -17.43 -1.59 -0.62
N SER A 129 -17.55 -1.99 0.65
CA SER A 129 -17.56 -1.02 1.76
C SER A 129 -16.16 -0.44 1.94
N CYS A 130 -16.04 0.86 1.68
CA CYS A 130 -14.80 1.61 1.71
C CYS A 130 -14.84 2.75 2.72
N LEU A 131 -13.66 3.19 3.14
CA LEU A 131 -13.42 4.49 3.72
C LEU A 131 -12.82 5.39 2.64
N VAL A 132 -13.51 6.46 2.29
CA VAL A 132 -13.01 7.45 1.33
C VAL A 132 -12.20 8.48 2.08
N TYR A 133 -10.94 8.59 1.74
CA TYR A 133 -10.06 9.62 2.27
C TYR A 133 -10.27 10.95 1.53
N THR A 134 -10.56 11.99 2.29
CA THR A 134 -10.85 13.35 1.80
C THR A 134 -9.76 14.36 2.16
N GLY A 135 -8.72 13.93 2.86
CA GLY A 135 -7.65 14.80 3.31
C GLY A 135 -6.67 15.21 2.21
N SER A 136 -5.74 16.07 2.57
CA SER A 136 -4.79 16.71 1.66
C SER A 136 -3.38 16.11 1.69
N GLU A 137 -3.16 14.99 2.39
CA GLU A 137 -1.85 14.33 2.41
C GLU A 137 -1.37 14.04 0.99
N ARG A 138 -0.10 14.35 0.73
CA ARG A 138 0.50 14.20 -0.60
C ARG A 138 0.65 12.73 -0.99
N GLN A 139 0.98 11.87 0.00
CA GLN A 139 1.16 10.43 -0.19
C GLN A 139 0.36 9.62 0.84
N PRO A 140 -0.97 9.66 0.77
CA PRO A 140 -1.83 9.04 1.80
C PRO A 140 -1.66 7.51 1.85
N SER A 141 -1.36 6.83 0.73
CA SER A 141 -1.10 5.39 0.72
C SER A 141 0.04 5.00 1.66
N TRP A 142 1.11 5.79 1.71
CA TRP A 142 2.24 5.56 2.62
C TRP A 142 1.83 5.71 4.09
N VAL A 143 1.01 6.71 4.40
CA VAL A 143 0.55 6.95 5.77
C VAL A 143 -0.34 5.81 6.25
N PHE A 144 -1.39 5.45 5.49
CA PHE A 144 -2.32 4.40 5.89
C PHE A 144 -1.67 3.03 5.95
N GLN A 145 -0.88 2.67 4.96
CA GLN A 145 -0.17 1.40 4.98
C GLN A 145 0.92 1.38 6.05
N GLY A 146 1.64 2.48 6.24
CA GLY A 146 2.63 2.62 7.30
C GLY A 146 2.02 2.42 8.69
N LEU A 147 0.93 3.12 9.01
CA LEU A 147 0.21 2.95 10.28
C LEU A 147 -0.21 1.50 10.50
N ARG A 148 -0.78 0.84 9.47
CA ARG A 148 -1.24 -0.53 9.58
C ARG A 148 -0.11 -1.53 9.75
N HIS A 149 1.02 -1.36 9.07
CA HIS A 149 2.11 -2.32 9.03
C HIS A 149 3.21 -2.06 10.04
N ILE A 150 3.39 -0.83 10.48
CA ILE A 150 4.32 -0.50 11.57
C ILE A 150 3.68 -0.81 12.93
N ILE A 151 2.36 -0.60 13.04
CA ILE A 151 1.60 -0.79 14.28
C ILE A 151 0.84 -2.13 14.28
N GLY A 152 0.57 -2.73 13.13
CA GLY A 152 -0.36 -3.86 12.93
C GLY A 152 0.29 -5.22 12.65
N ILE A 153 -0.55 -6.19 12.28
CA ILE A 153 -0.30 -7.65 12.29
C ILE A 153 0.65 -8.17 11.19
N GLN A 154 0.92 -7.43 10.12
CA GLN A 154 1.88 -7.83 9.08
C GLN A 154 2.93 -6.75 8.89
N GLU A 155 4.13 -7.07 9.32
CA GLU A 155 5.26 -6.16 9.19
C GLU A 155 5.67 -5.93 7.72
N TRP A 156 5.93 -4.67 7.39
CA TRP A 156 6.63 -4.36 6.15
C TRP A 156 8.07 -4.85 6.22
N PRO A 157 8.68 -5.16 5.06
CA PRO A 157 10.12 -5.28 4.98
C PRO A 157 10.80 -4.06 5.58
N ALA A 158 11.92 -4.29 6.26
CA ALA A 158 12.65 -3.24 6.98
C ALA A 158 13.02 -2.06 6.07
N TYR A 159 13.44 -2.33 4.84
CA TYR A 159 13.73 -1.32 3.83
C TYR A 159 12.54 -0.37 3.58
N ASN A 160 11.32 -0.92 3.43
CA ASN A 160 10.14 -0.10 3.14
C ASN A 160 9.74 0.80 4.31
N LYS A 161 9.92 0.31 5.53
CA LYS A 161 9.72 1.11 6.74
C LYS A 161 10.68 2.30 6.76
N ALA A 162 11.96 2.05 6.46
CA ALA A 162 12.99 3.07 6.42
C ALA A 162 12.75 4.11 5.31
N ARG A 163 12.42 3.64 4.12
CA ARG A 163 12.06 4.50 2.98
C ARG A 163 10.91 5.44 3.32
N LEU A 164 9.84 4.93 3.99
CA LEU A 164 8.73 5.76 4.43
C LEU A 164 9.19 6.89 5.36
N LEU A 165 10.03 6.57 6.35
CA LEU A 165 10.54 7.58 7.30
C LEU A 165 11.31 8.68 6.58
N VAL A 166 12.23 8.29 5.67
CA VAL A 166 13.02 9.24 4.88
C VAL A 166 12.12 10.11 4.02
N GLN A 167 11.16 9.51 3.32
CA GLN A 167 10.27 10.23 2.42
C GLN A 167 9.42 11.27 3.17
N LEU A 168 8.90 10.94 4.35
CA LEU A 168 8.16 11.91 5.18
C LEU A 168 9.07 13.02 5.70
N MET A 169 10.34 12.73 6.01
CA MET A 169 11.29 13.76 6.40
C MET A 169 11.57 14.74 5.25
N GLU A 170 11.73 14.23 4.05
CA GLU A 170 12.05 15.04 2.85
C GLU A 170 10.81 15.82 2.35
N ASP A 171 9.67 15.15 2.19
CA ASP A 171 8.46 15.77 1.61
C ASP A 171 7.76 16.74 2.57
N GLU A 172 7.72 16.42 3.86
CA GLU A 172 7.05 17.22 4.88
C GLU A 172 8.01 18.05 5.73
N ASN A 173 9.32 17.99 5.43
CA ASN A 173 10.40 18.66 6.19
C ASN A 173 10.36 18.36 7.70
N LEU A 174 10.08 17.10 8.05
CA LEU A 174 9.96 16.64 9.43
C LEU A 174 11.32 16.24 10.00
N SER A 175 11.54 16.56 11.27
CA SER A 175 12.69 16.05 12.02
C SER A 175 12.55 14.57 12.37
N LEU A 176 13.66 13.90 12.69
CA LEU A 176 13.67 12.53 13.21
C LEU A 176 12.75 12.34 14.43
N THR A 177 12.67 13.35 15.29
CA THR A 177 11.80 13.32 16.46
C THR A 177 10.33 13.33 16.07
N GLU A 178 9.94 14.15 15.11
CA GLU A 178 8.54 14.25 14.65
C GLU A 178 8.12 12.99 13.91
N VAL A 179 8.94 12.51 12.99
CA VAL A 179 8.68 11.24 12.28
C VAL A 179 8.63 10.07 13.27
N GLY A 180 9.57 9.99 14.21
CA GLY A 180 9.56 8.98 15.25
C GLY A 180 8.25 9.00 16.05
N LYS A 181 7.81 10.16 16.51
CA LYS A 181 6.54 10.33 17.24
C LYS A 181 5.33 9.91 16.42
N LYS A 182 5.31 10.23 15.11
CA LYS A 182 4.21 9.86 14.18
C LYS A 182 4.01 8.34 14.12
N PHE A 183 5.08 7.54 14.29
CA PHE A 183 5.04 6.07 14.21
C PHE A 183 5.32 5.36 15.54
N GLY A 184 5.33 6.07 16.65
CA GLY A 184 5.57 5.47 17.97
C GLY A 184 7.02 5.02 18.22
N LEU A 185 7.96 5.57 17.44
CA LEU A 185 9.40 5.33 17.59
C LEU A 185 10.06 6.44 18.40
N THR A 186 11.18 6.11 19.07
CA THR A 186 12.07 7.14 19.60
C THR A 186 12.83 7.83 18.45
N ALA A 187 13.34 9.06 18.69
CA ALA A 187 14.19 9.73 17.71
C ALA A 187 15.45 8.90 17.38
N TYR A 188 16.00 8.18 18.36
CA TYR A 188 17.12 7.26 18.16
C TYR A 188 16.72 6.09 17.26
N GLY A 189 15.60 5.43 17.55
CA GLY A 189 15.08 4.33 16.73
C GLY A 189 14.78 4.77 15.29
N ALA A 190 14.11 5.91 15.10
CA ALA A 190 13.89 6.47 13.76
C ALA A 190 15.23 6.76 13.06
N GLY A 191 16.22 7.27 13.79
CA GLY A 191 17.55 7.54 13.28
C GLY A 191 18.31 6.29 12.80
N GLN A 192 18.13 5.15 13.45
CA GLN A 192 18.71 3.87 12.99
C GLN A 192 18.16 3.47 11.61
N TRP A 193 16.85 3.57 11.44
CA TRP A 193 16.20 3.26 10.16
C TRP A 193 16.66 4.21 9.04
N VAL A 194 16.69 5.51 9.31
CA VAL A 194 17.07 6.52 8.33
C VAL A 194 18.55 6.39 7.93
N ARG A 195 19.45 6.21 8.90
CA ARG A 195 20.88 5.99 8.60
C ARG A 195 21.12 4.73 7.79
N GLY A 196 20.44 3.63 8.16
CA GLY A 196 20.51 2.39 7.40
C GLY A 196 20.04 2.56 5.96
N TYR A 197 19.00 3.37 5.74
CA TYR A 197 18.50 3.66 4.39
C TYR A 197 19.53 4.42 3.54
N TYR A 198 20.10 5.50 4.07
CA TYR A 198 21.10 6.25 3.32
C TYR A 198 22.37 5.43 3.06
N ALA A 199 22.82 4.62 4.03
CA ALA A 199 23.93 3.70 3.80
C ALA A 199 23.62 2.65 2.71
N PHE A 200 22.39 2.14 2.68
CA PHE A 200 21.95 1.22 1.62
C PHE A 200 21.93 1.90 0.25
N MET A 201 21.39 3.12 0.16
CA MET A 201 21.34 3.88 -1.09
C MET A 201 22.74 4.22 -1.58
N GLN A 202 23.63 4.65 -0.70
CA GLN A 202 25.02 4.91 -1.04
C GLN A 202 25.72 3.65 -1.57
N ALA A 203 25.55 2.51 -0.90
CA ALA A 203 26.12 1.25 -1.36
C ALA A 203 25.57 0.83 -2.74
N ALA A 204 24.28 1.06 -2.98
CA ALA A 204 23.65 0.77 -4.28
C ALA A 204 24.13 1.71 -5.40
N GLU A 205 24.45 2.97 -5.09
CA GLU A 205 24.94 3.94 -6.06
C GLU A 205 26.42 3.77 -6.38
N GLU A 206 27.25 3.47 -5.37
CA GLU A 206 28.71 3.37 -5.49
C GLU A 206 29.18 1.99 -5.99
N SER A 207 28.33 0.97 -5.95
CA SER A 207 28.71 -0.36 -6.40
C SER A 207 28.43 -0.57 -7.90
N ASP A 208 29.40 -1.10 -8.62
CA ASP A 208 29.21 -1.64 -9.99
C ASP A 208 28.20 -2.80 -10.04
N TYR A 209 27.76 -3.27 -8.87
CA TYR A 209 26.82 -4.38 -8.64
C TYR A 209 25.40 -3.94 -8.36
N THR A 210 24.95 -2.80 -8.90
CA THR A 210 23.59 -2.26 -8.72
C THR A 210 22.45 -3.25 -9.07
N GLN A 211 22.76 -4.33 -9.78
CA GLN A 211 21.82 -5.40 -10.10
C GLN A 211 21.74 -6.50 -9.03
N GLU A 212 22.72 -6.58 -8.13
CA GLU A 212 22.84 -7.65 -7.12
C GLU A 212 22.46 -7.19 -5.70
N ILE A 213 22.45 -5.86 -5.44
CA ILE A 213 22.03 -5.31 -4.15
C ILE A 213 20.51 -5.17 -4.19
N ASP A 214 19.82 -6.07 -3.48
CA ASP A 214 18.38 -6.00 -3.31
C ASP A 214 18.00 -5.54 -1.87
N GLU A 215 16.74 -5.19 -1.69
CA GLU A 215 16.22 -4.66 -0.43
C GLU A 215 16.35 -5.65 0.74
N ARG A 216 16.62 -6.93 0.49
CA ARG A 216 16.88 -7.96 1.51
C ARG A 216 18.22 -7.74 2.20
N ALA A 217 19.15 -7.00 1.59
CA ALA A 217 20.41 -6.62 2.21
C ALA A 217 20.26 -5.49 3.26
N TYR A 218 19.18 -4.71 3.20
CA TYR A 218 18.95 -3.58 4.09
C TYR A 218 19.02 -3.91 5.61
N PRO A 219 18.43 -5.01 6.13
CA PRO A 219 18.49 -5.33 7.55
C PRO A 219 19.92 -5.45 8.11
N TYR A 220 20.86 -5.96 7.30
CA TYR A 220 22.27 -6.07 7.69
C TYR A 220 22.91 -4.70 7.84
N LEU A 221 22.59 -3.75 6.97
CA LEU A 221 23.09 -2.37 7.08
C LEU A 221 22.44 -1.63 8.25
N GLN A 222 21.15 -1.85 8.50
CA GLN A 222 20.47 -1.28 9.67
C GLN A 222 21.11 -1.75 10.99
N GLU A 223 21.51 -3.02 11.07
CA GLU A 223 22.11 -3.62 12.27
C GLU A 223 23.46 -2.96 12.62
N ILE A 224 24.21 -2.46 11.64
CA ILE A 224 25.46 -1.73 11.86
C ILE A 224 25.23 -0.44 12.67
N PHE A 225 24.04 0.14 12.59
CA PHE A 225 23.67 1.39 13.28
C PHE A 225 22.83 1.17 14.54
N SER A 226 22.64 -0.09 14.96
CA SER A 226 21.82 -0.45 16.14
C SER A 226 22.56 -0.34 17.49
#